data_4afd901af50a4c41060c08f1337206fa
#
_entry.id   4afd901af50a4c41060c08f1337206fa
#
_cell.length_a   1.000
_cell.length_b   1.000
_cell.length_c   1.000
_cell.angle_alpha   90.00
_cell.angle_beta   90.00
_cell.angle_gamma   90.00
#
_symmetry.space_group_name_H-M   'P 1'
#
loop_
_entity.id
_entity.type
_entity.pdbx_description
1 polymer ?
#
loop_
_entity_poly.entity_id
_entity_poly.type
_entity_poly.pdbx_seq_one_letter_code
_entity_poly.pdbx_strand_id
1 'polypeptide(L)'
;TFTAATGDTDLGFMTIPEGTVAGVNGYHRGWVGERNVVSVGFNWIMGDHVVPPKPLEHGHVIQVFGVPNMRTVLHCLPPKDWTEPGFMGLGMIYTAMPVTNAVPAVVAAPPGIVTLKDLPPVTGRFAAR
;
A
#
# COMPACT_ATOMS: atom_id res chain seq x y z
N THR A 1 -7.83 -12.75 -2.87
CA THR A 1 -7.54 -13.59 -4.05
C THR A 1 -6.05 -13.56 -4.32
N PHE A 2 -5.50 -14.72 -4.69
CA PHE A 2 -4.11 -14.86 -5.10
C PHE A 2 -4.05 -15.07 -6.62
N THR A 3 -2.96 -14.63 -7.23
CA THR A 3 -2.68 -14.80 -8.66
C THR A 3 -1.34 -15.56 -8.80
N ALA A 4 -1.35 -16.61 -9.59
CA ALA A 4 -0.14 -17.39 -9.84
C ALA A 4 0.73 -16.75 -10.94
N ALA A 5 2.02 -16.98 -10.86
CA ALA A 5 2.94 -16.68 -11.96
C ALA A 5 2.64 -17.57 -13.18
N THR A 6 2.66 -16.99 -14.37
CA THR A 6 2.48 -17.68 -15.66
C THR A 6 3.79 -18.10 -16.32
N GLY A 7 4.89 -17.87 -15.65
CA GLY A 7 6.25 -18.21 -16.02
C GLY A 7 7.20 -17.81 -14.89
N ASP A 8 8.41 -18.36 -14.90
CA ASP A 8 9.44 -17.99 -13.94
C ASP A 8 9.74 -16.50 -14.02
N THR A 9 9.69 -15.82 -12.87
CA THR A 9 9.87 -14.38 -12.78
C THR A 9 11.10 -14.07 -11.93
N ASP A 10 12.15 -13.57 -12.55
CA ASP A 10 13.35 -13.11 -11.86
C ASP A 10 13.18 -11.67 -11.38
N LEU A 11 13.31 -11.48 -10.07
CA LEU A 11 13.23 -10.16 -9.42
C LEU A 11 14.62 -9.60 -9.06
N GLY A 12 15.70 -10.30 -9.48
CA GLY A 12 17.07 -9.92 -9.18
C GLY A 12 17.56 -10.41 -7.81
N PHE A 13 16.70 -10.41 -6.79
CA PHE A 13 17.01 -10.91 -5.44
C PHE A 13 16.36 -12.27 -5.13
N MET A 14 15.37 -12.67 -5.92
CA MET A 14 14.73 -13.98 -5.87
C MET A 14 14.03 -14.29 -7.18
N THR A 15 13.81 -15.57 -7.47
CA THR A 15 12.97 -16.01 -8.57
C THR A 15 11.65 -16.55 -8.02
N ILE A 16 10.54 -16.14 -8.61
CA ILE A 16 9.21 -16.69 -8.36
C ILE A 16 8.96 -17.77 -9.43
N PRO A 17 8.87 -19.06 -9.06
CA PRO A 17 8.63 -20.13 -10.02
C PRO A 17 7.22 -20.04 -10.62
N GLU A 18 7.08 -20.51 -11.87
CA GLU A 18 5.79 -20.69 -12.53
C GLU A 18 4.81 -21.47 -11.63
N GLY A 19 3.56 -21.06 -11.62
CA GLY A 19 2.49 -21.69 -10.83
C GLY A 19 2.47 -21.31 -9.36
N THR A 20 3.49 -20.62 -8.85
CA THR A 20 3.50 -20.11 -7.46
C THR A 20 2.85 -18.74 -7.36
N VAL A 21 2.54 -18.28 -6.13
CA VAL A 21 1.87 -17.00 -5.92
C VAL A 21 2.80 -15.83 -6.25
N ALA A 22 2.44 -15.05 -7.25
CA ALA A 22 3.13 -13.83 -7.66
C ALA A 22 2.26 -12.58 -7.50
N GLY A 23 0.99 -12.74 -7.13
CA GLY A 23 0.10 -11.60 -6.90
C GLY A 23 -0.91 -11.86 -5.81
N VAL A 24 -1.31 -10.79 -5.15
CA VAL A 24 -2.39 -10.81 -4.16
C VAL A 24 -3.25 -9.57 -4.29
N ASN A 25 -4.57 -9.74 -4.24
CA ASN A 25 -5.50 -8.65 -4.06
C ASN A 25 -6.44 -8.91 -2.89
N GLY A 26 -6.83 -7.85 -2.22
CA GLY A 26 -7.74 -7.91 -1.10
C GLY A 26 -8.49 -6.60 -0.89
N TYR A 27 -9.59 -6.69 -0.14
CA TYR A 27 -10.39 -5.53 0.23
C TYR A 27 -10.82 -5.62 1.69
N HIS A 28 -10.70 -4.51 2.39
CA HIS A 28 -11.38 -4.25 3.65
C HIS A 28 -12.59 -3.37 3.37
N ARG A 29 -13.75 -3.73 3.92
CA ARG A 29 -14.99 -3.00 3.66
C ARG A 29 -15.64 -2.60 4.97
N GLY A 30 -16.06 -1.33 5.05
CA GLY A 30 -16.86 -0.80 6.14
C GLY A 30 -18.34 -0.70 5.72
N TRP A 31 -19.22 -1.11 6.61
CA TRP A 31 -20.65 -1.19 6.36
C TRP A 31 -21.41 -0.38 7.39
N VAL A 32 -22.50 0.26 6.93
CA VAL A 32 -23.51 0.86 7.80
C VAL A 32 -24.85 0.19 7.42
N GLY A 33 -25.36 -0.66 8.30
CA GLY A 33 -26.41 -1.59 7.94
C GLY A 33 -25.96 -2.49 6.79
N GLU A 34 -26.76 -2.57 5.73
CA GLU A 34 -26.43 -3.35 4.52
C GLU A 34 -25.65 -2.54 3.47
N ARG A 35 -25.41 -1.26 3.72
CA ARG A 35 -24.72 -0.39 2.77
C ARG A 35 -23.23 -0.40 2.99
N ASN A 36 -22.45 -0.78 1.97
CA ASN A 36 -21.01 -0.56 1.96
C ASN A 36 -20.72 0.95 1.80
N VAL A 37 -20.06 1.55 2.76
CA VAL A 37 -19.75 2.99 2.78
C VAL A 37 -18.28 3.31 2.53
N VAL A 38 -17.40 2.34 2.74
CA VAL A 38 -15.97 2.48 2.45
C VAL A 38 -15.37 1.15 2.03
N SER A 39 -14.51 1.18 1.04
CA SER A 39 -13.71 0.02 0.64
C SER A 39 -12.25 0.45 0.49
N VAL A 40 -11.35 -0.24 1.17
CA VAL A 40 -9.90 -0.07 1.01
C VAL A 40 -9.36 -1.35 0.40
N GLY A 41 -8.82 -1.25 -0.79
CA GLY A 41 -8.28 -2.39 -1.55
C GLY A 41 -6.80 -2.25 -1.80
N PHE A 42 -6.16 -3.38 -2.05
CA PHE A 42 -4.79 -3.44 -2.52
C PHE A 42 -4.63 -4.52 -3.58
N ASN A 43 -3.80 -4.22 -4.56
CA ASN A 43 -3.32 -5.15 -5.57
C ASN A 43 -1.80 -5.13 -5.56
N TRP A 44 -1.19 -6.22 -5.16
CA TRP A 44 0.24 -6.41 -5.21
C TRP A 44 0.58 -7.47 -6.24
N ILE A 45 1.43 -7.12 -7.18
CA ILE A 45 1.93 -8.01 -8.21
C ILE A 45 3.43 -7.87 -8.28
N MET A 46 4.12 -8.99 -8.36
CA MET A 46 5.57 -9.06 -8.46
C MET A 46 5.95 -9.65 -9.81
N GLY A 47 6.68 -8.85 -10.59
CA GLY A 47 7.19 -9.22 -11.90
C GLY A 47 6.16 -9.14 -13.04
N ASP A 48 6.59 -9.56 -14.22
CA ASP A 48 5.85 -9.36 -15.47
C ASP A 48 5.03 -10.59 -15.89
N HIS A 49 5.37 -11.77 -15.37
CA HIS A 49 4.69 -13.02 -15.68
C HIS A 49 3.48 -13.26 -14.78
N VAL A 50 2.59 -12.28 -14.73
CA VAL A 50 1.37 -12.35 -13.93
C VAL A 50 0.21 -11.78 -14.74
N VAL A 51 -0.90 -12.51 -14.79
CA VAL A 51 -2.15 -12.00 -15.36
C VAL A 51 -3.01 -11.49 -14.21
N PRO A 52 -3.12 -10.16 -14.02
CA PRO A 52 -3.98 -9.61 -12.99
C PRO A 52 -5.45 -9.88 -13.32
N PRO A 53 -6.31 -10.12 -12.32
CA PRO A 53 -7.74 -10.31 -12.53
C PRO A 53 -8.45 -9.07 -13.09
N LYS A 54 -7.79 -7.90 -13.00
CA LYS A 54 -8.24 -6.61 -13.56
C LYS A 54 -7.02 -5.83 -14.02
N PRO A 55 -7.20 -4.91 -15.00
CA PRO A 55 -6.14 -3.96 -15.36
C PRO A 55 -5.64 -3.24 -14.11
N LEU A 56 -4.33 -3.22 -13.92
CA LEU A 56 -3.71 -2.53 -12.81
C LEU A 56 -3.52 -1.06 -13.15
N GLU A 57 -3.88 -0.22 -12.23
CA GLU A 57 -3.50 1.18 -12.23
C GLU A 57 -2.43 1.39 -11.15
N HIS A 58 -1.27 1.88 -11.57
CA HIS A 58 -0.19 2.18 -10.63
C HIS A 58 -0.54 3.38 -9.77
N GLY A 59 -0.24 3.31 -8.47
CA GLY A 59 -0.47 4.39 -7.52
C GLY A 59 -1.63 4.13 -6.56
N HIS A 60 -1.99 5.15 -5.81
CA HIS A 60 -3.11 5.12 -4.88
C HIS A 60 -4.33 5.78 -5.54
N VAL A 61 -5.34 4.98 -5.84
CA VAL A 61 -6.59 5.44 -6.45
C VAL A 61 -7.61 5.71 -5.34
N ILE A 62 -8.09 6.95 -5.28
CA ILE A 62 -9.15 7.36 -4.36
C ILE A 62 -10.38 7.71 -5.20
N GLN A 63 -11.49 7.04 -4.92
CA GLN A 63 -12.78 7.33 -5.54
C GLN A 63 -13.81 7.68 -4.47
N VAL A 64 -14.53 8.76 -4.70
CA VAL A 64 -15.67 9.18 -3.88
C VAL A 64 -16.90 9.18 -4.79
N PHE A 65 -17.90 8.40 -4.42
CA PHE A 65 -19.17 8.34 -5.12
C PHE A 65 -20.17 9.26 -4.41
N GLY A 66 -20.53 10.34 -5.07
CA GLY A 66 -21.39 11.37 -4.50
C GLY A 66 -21.81 12.40 -5.56
N VAL A 67 -22.15 13.59 -5.09
CA VAL A 67 -22.49 14.73 -5.96
C VAL A 67 -21.56 15.89 -5.60
N PRO A 68 -20.50 16.10 -6.38
CA PRO A 68 -20.05 15.33 -7.56
C PRO A 68 -19.35 14.01 -7.20
N ASN A 69 -19.17 13.12 -8.18
CA ASN A 69 -18.22 12.04 -8.09
C ASN A 69 -16.80 12.61 -8.25
N MET A 70 -15.87 12.08 -7.46
CA MET A 70 -14.46 12.47 -7.53
C MET A 70 -13.55 11.26 -7.70
N ARG A 71 -12.47 11.43 -8.44
CA ARG A 71 -11.43 10.42 -8.59
C ARG A 71 -10.06 11.08 -8.61
N THR A 72 -9.17 10.58 -7.78
CA THR A 72 -7.79 11.03 -7.69
C THR A 72 -6.85 9.84 -7.80
N VAL A 73 -5.74 10.03 -8.50
CA VAL A 73 -4.63 9.07 -8.56
C VAL A 73 -3.40 9.77 -8.01
N LEU A 74 -2.84 9.20 -6.94
CA LEU A 74 -1.62 9.69 -6.31
C LEU A 74 -0.46 8.75 -6.71
N HIS A 75 0.51 9.30 -7.41
CA HIS A 75 1.76 8.61 -7.73
C HIS A 75 2.85 9.02 -6.74
N CYS A 76 3.50 8.03 -6.15
CA CYS A 76 4.68 8.24 -5.32
C CYS A 76 5.90 8.15 -6.24
N LEU A 77 6.59 9.26 -6.40
CA LEU A 77 7.77 9.36 -7.25
C LEU A 77 9.03 9.39 -6.39
N PRO A 78 10.11 8.75 -6.83
CA PRO A 78 11.39 8.86 -6.14
C PRO A 78 11.96 10.30 -6.25
N PRO A 79 12.77 10.73 -5.29
CA PRO A 79 13.52 11.98 -5.41
C PRO A 79 14.49 11.92 -6.59
N LYS A 80 14.96 13.10 -7.05
CA LYS A 80 15.82 13.22 -8.25
C LYS A 80 17.15 12.48 -8.16
N ASP A 81 17.67 12.32 -6.95
CA ASP A 81 18.93 11.66 -6.62
C ASP A 81 18.76 10.18 -6.25
N TRP A 82 17.58 9.62 -6.47
CA TRP A 82 17.29 8.22 -6.22
C TRP A 82 18.04 7.33 -7.21
N THR A 83 18.89 6.43 -6.69
CA THR A 83 19.76 5.56 -7.50
C THR A 83 19.32 4.08 -7.51
N GLU A 84 18.43 3.69 -6.60
CA GLU A 84 17.98 2.31 -6.53
C GLU A 84 16.98 1.99 -7.66
N PRO A 85 17.11 0.84 -8.32
CA PRO A 85 16.17 0.44 -9.35
C PRO A 85 14.80 0.06 -8.76
N GLY A 86 13.74 0.38 -9.50
CA GLY A 86 12.38 -0.04 -9.18
C GLY A 86 11.74 0.68 -7.99
N PHE A 87 10.61 0.16 -7.56
CA PHE A 87 9.79 0.75 -6.50
C PHE A 87 10.10 0.18 -5.10
N MET A 88 10.88 -0.91 -4.99
CA MET A 88 11.03 -1.65 -3.73
C MET A 88 11.58 -0.77 -2.59
N GLY A 89 12.68 -0.05 -2.82
CA GLY A 89 13.27 0.82 -1.79
C GLY A 89 12.33 1.93 -1.35
N LEU A 90 11.67 2.58 -2.30
CA LEU A 90 10.68 3.62 -2.01
C LEU A 90 9.46 3.05 -1.26
N GLY A 91 8.99 1.87 -1.64
CA GLY A 91 7.91 1.16 -0.97
C GLY A 91 8.24 0.81 0.48
N MET A 92 9.47 0.39 0.74
CA MET A 92 9.96 0.12 2.11
C MET A 92 9.97 1.39 2.97
N ILE A 93 10.43 2.51 2.44
CA ILE A 93 10.38 3.81 3.15
C ILE A 93 8.92 4.19 3.45
N TYR A 94 8.03 4.06 2.49
CA TYR A 94 6.61 4.36 2.64
C TYR A 94 5.97 3.54 3.76
N THR A 95 6.35 2.27 3.87
CA THR A 95 5.84 1.35 4.89
C THR A 95 6.43 1.64 6.27
N ALA A 96 7.71 2.00 6.35
CA ALA A 96 8.42 2.24 7.60
C ALA A 96 8.08 3.59 8.24
N MET A 97 7.89 4.64 7.45
CA MET A 97 7.72 6.00 7.97
C MET A 97 6.52 6.18 8.90
N PRO A 98 5.33 5.61 8.65
CA PRO A 98 4.22 5.69 9.61
C PRO A 98 4.57 5.10 10.97
N VAL A 99 5.29 3.99 11.00
CA VAL A 99 5.75 3.34 12.24
C VAL A 99 6.73 4.24 12.99
N THR A 100 7.74 4.75 12.28
CA THR A 100 8.74 5.65 12.86
C THR A 100 8.10 6.93 13.41
N ASN A 101 7.16 7.52 12.67
CA ASN A 101 6.46 8.73 13.09
C ASN A 101 5.50 8.48 14.27
N ALA A 102 5.05 7.26 14.50
CA ALA A 102 4.21 6.89 15.64
C ALA A 102 4.98 6.77 16.96
N VAL A 103 6.31 6.55 16.91
CA VAL A 103 7.14 6.30 18.11
C VAL A 103 6.89 7.32 19.24
N PRO A 104 6.88 8.64 19.02
CA PRO A 104 6.65 9.57 20.12
C PRO A 104 5.26 9.48 20.75
N ALA A 105 4.24 9.15 19.95
CA ALA A 105 2.89 8.96 20.47
C ALA A 105 2.80 7.67 21.30
N VAL A 106 3.48 6.62 20.88
CA VAL A 106 3.57 5.36 21.64
C VAL A 106 4.31 5.56 22.96
N VAL A 107 5.42 6.30 22.95
CA VAL A 107 6.20 6.61 24.16
C VAL A 107 5.37 7.44 25.16
N ALA A 108 4.52 8.34 24.69
CA ALA A 108 3.65 9.17 25.52
C ALA A 108 2.37 8.46 25.98
N ALA A 109 2.05 7.30 25.43
CA ALA A 109 0.85 6.55 25.79
C ALA A 109 0.97 5.90 27.17
N PRO A 110 -0.15 5.63 27.87
CA PRO A 110 -0.13 4.82 29.10
C PRO A 110 0.48 3.44 28.85
N PRO A 111 1.08 2.82 29.90
CA PRO A 111 1.59 1.45 29.78
C PRO A 111 0.51 0.47 29.33
N GLY A 112 0.83 -0.39 28.36
CA GLY A 112 -0.10 -1.39 27.83
C GLY A 112 0.06 -1.60 26.33
N ILE A 113 -0.91 -2.32 25.75
CA ILE A 113 -1.01 -2.49 24.30
C ILE A 113 -1.88 -1.37 23.76
N VAL A 114 -1.32 -0.56 22.85
CA VAL A 114 -2.05 0.50 22.13
C VAL A 114 -2.23 0.13 20.67
N THR A 115 -3.35 0.54 20.12
CA THR A 115 -3.70 0.33 18.70
C THR A 115 -3.78 1.68 17.98
N LEU A 116 -3.92 1.66 16.66
CA LEU A 116 -4.12 2.89 15.88
C LEU A 116 -5.38 3.68 16.31
N LYS A 117 -6.34 3.03 16.97
CA LYS A 117 -7.53 3.69 17.49
C LYS A 117 -7.22 4.53 18.74
N ASP A 118 -6.22 4.13 19.49
CA ASP A 118 -5.85 4.73 20.78
C ASP A 118 -4.80 5.84 20.60
N LEU A 119 -4.15 5.88 19.45
CA LEU A 119 -3.13 6.85 19.11
C LEU A 119 -3.71 8.01 18.26
N PRO A 120 -3.14 9.21 18.38
CA PRO A 120 -3.48 10.30 17.47
C PRO A 120 -3.08 9.91 16.03
N PRO A 121 -3.71 10.52 15.01
CA PRO A 121 -3.31 10.31 13.62
C PRO A 121 -1.80 10.54 13.43
N VAL A 122 -1.15 9.58 12.77
CA VAL A 122 0.27 9.70 12.45
C VAL A 122 0.46 10.79 11.42
N THR A 123 1.24 11.80 11.75
CA THR A 123 1.55 12.93 10.86
C THR A 123 3.02 12.92 10.48
N GLY A 124 3.31 13.34 9.25
CA GLY A 124 4.69 13.54 8.81
C GLY A 124 5.35 14.67 9.60
N ARG A 125 6.58 14.45 10.05
CA ARG A 125 7.41 15.49 10.64
C ARG A 125 8.32 16.03 9.56
N PHE A 126 7.83 17.02 8.81
CA PHE A 126 8.66 17.69 7.84
C PHE A 126 9.44 18.81 8.54
N ALA A 127 10.77 18.71 8.50
CA ALA A 127 11.56 19.91 8.45
C ALA A 127 11.46 20.42 7.01
N ALA A 128 10.73 21.50 6.79
CA ALA A 128 10.86 22.24 5.53
C ALA A 128 12.32 22.67 5.44
N ARG A 129 13.05 22.15 4.45
CA ARG A 129 14.38 22.61 4.05
C ARG A 129 14.24 23.51 2.85
#